data_7930d335310c4e7bc9d55e63ec75242c
#
_entry.id   7930d335310c4e7bc9d55e63ec75242c
#
_cell.length_a   1.000
_cell.length_b   1.000
_cell.length_c   1.000
_cell.angle_alpha   90.00
_cell.angle_beta   90.00
_cell.angle_gamma   90.00
#
_symmetry.space_group_name_H-M   'P 1'
#
loop_
_entity.id
_entity.type
_entity.pdbx_description
1 polymer ?
#
loop_
_entity_poly.entity_id
_entity_poly.type
_entity_poly.pdbx_seq_one_letter_code
_entity_poly.pdbx_strand_id
1 'polypeptide(L)'
;FAYMGPPDQQPTFPLLDTYDLPGYQLVARPGYIWPCNWLQVKENSVDPAHLAFLHTLPGSEGFTGDLAALGEWDYMETTAGMVYIDTRRQGDKVWVRVADFIPPNIHQFPPNTDPLALRTGINRPTATRWAVPVDDTHTMQIGFSRAPEGREVRTGAGFGQDGNRPYEERQRVPGDYDAQMSIHGGMARHSLEHLASTDRGVSMLRNMIRWGIRAVQQGTDPRHNSHQAGQIISTYSQD
;
A
#
# COMPACT_ATOMS: atom_id res chain seq x y z
N PHE A 1 12.36 -11.45 -8.76
CA PHE A 1 11.32 -11.29 -9.80
C PHE A 1 11.62 -12.23 -10.95
N ALA A 2 10.58 -12.83 -11.53
CA ALA A 2 10.69 -13.69 -12.69
C ALA A 2 9.64 -13.26 -13.73
N TYR A 3 10.05 -13.19 -14.98
CA TYR A 3 9.13 -13.02 -16.09
C TYR A 3 8.68 -14.37 -16.61
N MET A 4 7.39 -14.56 -16.77
CA MET A 4 6.78 -15.84 -17.15
C MET A 4 6.07 -15.80 -18.52
N GLY A 5 6.24 -14.70 -19.26
CA GLY A 5 5.68 -14.52 -20.60
C GLY A 5 6.64 -14.94 -21.73
N PRO A 6 6.29 -14.66 -22.99
CA PRO A 6 7.15 -14.91 -24.15
C PRO A 6 8.48 -14.15 -24.01
N PRO A 7 9.64 -14.79 -24.29
CA PRO A 7 10.95 -14.18 -24.06
C PRO A 7 11.20 -12.87 -24.84
N ASP A 8 10.60 -12.74 -26.01
CA ASP A 8 10.68 -11.57 -26.89
C ASP A 8 9.79 -10.40 -26.45
N GLN A 9 8.93 -10.62 -25.47
CA GLN A 9 8.00 -9.63 -24.89
C GLN A 9 8.33 -9.27 -23.43
N GLN A 10 9.52 -9.63 -22.96
CA GLN A 10 9.90 -9.34 -21.59
C GLN A 10 9.91 -7.81 -21.35
N PRO A 11 9.04 -7.31 -20.46
CA PRO A 11 9.04 -5.90 -20.10
C PRO A 11 10.27 -5.53 -19.29
N THR A 12 10.63 -4.27 -19.34
CA THR A 12 11.64 -3.74 -18.43
C THR A 12 11.15 -3.78 -16.99
N PHE A 13 12.04 -4.13 -16.07
CA PHE A 13 11.70 -4.06 -14.64
C PHE A 13 11.34 -2.61 -14.27
N PRO A 14 10.19 -2.39 -13.61
CA PRO A 14 9.75 -1.04 -13.27
C PRO A 14 10.68 -0.42 -12.21
N LEU A 15 11.42 0.60 -12.62
CA LEU A 15 12.25 1.40 -11.72
C LEU A 15 11.44 2.57 -11.19
N LEU A 16 11.15 2.57 -9.90
CA LEU A 16 10.51 3.72 -9.26
C LEU A 16 11.56 4.77 -8.91
N ASP A 17 11.19 6.03 -9.00
CA ASP A 17 12.06 7.19 -8.69
C ASP A 17 12.56 7.21 -7.24
N THR A 18 11.98 6.35 -6.40
CA THR A 18 12.33 6.19 -4.99
C THR A 18 13.36 5.09 -4.73
N TYR A 19 13.83 4.37 -5.75
CA TYR A 19 14.76 3.26 -5.55
C TYR A 19 16.20 3.72 -5.33
N ASP A 20 16.58 4.82 -5.95
CA ASP A 20 17.93 5.35 -5.88
C ASP A 20 17.91 6.81 -5.38
N LEU A 21 17.60 6.98 -4.11
CA LEU A 21 17.63 8.29 -3.46
C LEU A 21 18.96 8.48 -2.71
N PRO A 22 19.72 9.55 -3.00
CA PRO A 22 20.97 9.83 -2.31
C PRO A 22 20.84 9.86 -0.79
N GLY A 23 21.75 9.19 -0.08
CA GLY A 23 21.75 9.10 1.38
C GLY A 23 20.77 8.09 1.96
N TYR A 24 20.10 7.29 1.11
CA TYR A 24 19.18 6.23 1.54
C TYR A 24 19.59 4.87 1.00
N GLN A 25 19.27 3.83 1.75
CA GLN A 25 19.43 2.43 1.39
C GLN A 25 18.08 1.72 1.31
N LEU A 26 17.99 0.73 0.43
CA LEU A 26 16.87 -0.19 0.36
C LEU A 26 17.20 -1.46 1.15
N VAL A 27 16.34 -1.82 2.10
CA VAL A 27 16.50 -3.01 2.93
C VAL A 27 15.35 -3.96 2.64
N ALA A 28 15.69 -5.13 2.09
CA ALA A 28 14.71 -6.17 1.81
C ALA A 28 13.99 -6.62 3.10
N ARG A 29 12.68 -6.80 3.01
CA ARG A 29 11.86 -7.31 4.10
C ARG A 29 11.60 -8.79 3.88
N PRO A 30 11.70 -9.64 4.93
CA PRO A 30 11.25 -11.03 4.81
C PRO A 30 9.82 -11.08 4.29
N GLY A 31 9.57 -11.99 3.35
CA GLY A 31 8.22 -12.26 2.89
C GLY A 31 7.41 -12.96 3.98
N TYR A 32 6.12 -12.68 4.03
CA TYR A 32 5.19 -13.34 4.95
C TYR A 32 3.83 -13.57 4.27
N ILE A 33 3.14 -14.63 4.70
CA ILE A 33 1.85 -15.03 4.15
C ILE A 33 0.74 -14.48 5.03
N TRP A 34 -0.23 -13.82 4.40
CA TRP A 34 -1.52 -13.48 4.99
C TRP A 34 -2.61 -14.41 4.48
N PRO A 35 -3.43 -14.99 5.35
CA PRO A 35 -4.52 -15.87 4.95
C PRO A 35 -5.74 -15.05 4.50
N CYS A 36 -5.55 -14.24 3.47
CA CYS A 36 -6.61 -13.49 2.80
C CYS A 36 -6.27 -13.23 1.34
N ASN A 37 -7.28 -12.87 0.57
CA ASN A 37 -7.14 -12.55 -0.85
C ASN A 37 -6.30 -11.29 -1.07
N TRP A 38 -5.43 -11.32 -2.08
CA TRP A 38 -4.50 -10.23 -2.41
C TRP A 38 -5.20 -8.90 -2.73
N LEU A 39 -6.40 -8.97 -3.33
CA LEU A 39 -7.15 -7.77 -3.69
C LEU A 39 -7.60 -7.01 -2.43
N GLN A 40 -8.04 -7.70 -1.36
CA GLN A 40 -8.35 -7.07 -0.08
C GLN A 40 -7.17 -6.30 0.50
N VAL A 41 -5.97 -6.89 0.40
CA VAL A 41 -4.73 -6.22 0.84
C VAL A 41 -4.50 -4.93 0.05
N LYS A 42 -4.82 -4.92 -1.25
CA LYS A 42 -4.67 -3.73 -2.09
C LYS A 42 -5.80 -2.72 -1.89
N GLU A 43 -7.00 -3.17 -1.67
CA GLU A 43 -8.13 -2.31 -1.32
C GLU A 43 -7.87 -1.54 -0.03
N ASN A 44 -7.31 -2.20 0.98
CA ASN A 44 -6.86 -1.55 2.21
C ASN A 44 -5.82 -0.44 1.94
N SER A 45 -4.92 -0.63 1.00
CA SER A 45 -3.87 0.35 0.69
C SER A 45 -4.38 1.64 0.02
N VAL A 46 -5.60 1.66 -0.48
CA VAL A 46 -6.25 2.83 -1.09
C VAL A 46 -7.46 3.32 -0.31
N ASP A 47 -7.62 2.82 0.92
CA ASP A 47 -8.65 3.27 1.87
C ASP A 47 -8.03 4.09 3.00
N PRO A 48 -8.00 5.42 2.93
CA PRO A 48 -7.50 6.25 4.02
C PRO A 48 -8.45 6.29 5.23
N ALA A 49 -9.72 5.86 5.09
CA ALA A 49 -10.68 5.87 6.18
C ALA A 49 -10.29 4.93 7.31
N HIS A 50 -9.80 3.71 7.00
CA HIS A 50 -9.41 2.75 8.02
C HIS A 50 -8.30 3.27 8.95
N LEU A 51 -7.46 4.18 8.48
CA LEU A 51 -6.39 4.78 9.29
C LEU A 51 -6.96 5.46 10.54
N ALA A 52 -8.08 6.18 10.41
CA ALA A 52 -8.71 6.87 11.51
C ALA A 52 -9.43 5.92 12.50
N PHE A 53 -9.83 4.75 12.07
CA PHE A 53 -10.58 3.80 12.90
C PHE A 53 -9.69 2.69 13.47
N LEU A 54 -8.81 2.13 12.66
CA LEU A 54 -8.01 0.97 13.04
C LEU A 54 -6.69 1.35 13.70
N HIS A 55 -5.98 2.32 13.15
CA HIS A 55 -4.63 2.68 13.60
C HIS A 55 -4.57 3.75 14.68
N THR A 56 -5.71 4.24 15.16
CA THR A 56 -5.79 5.18 16.28
C THR A 56 -6.33 4.54 17.55
N LEU A 57 -6.59 3.24 17.55
CA LEU A 57 -7.00 2.51 18.75
C LEU A 57 -5.93 2.58 19.83
N PRO A 58 -6.31 2.66 21.12
CA PRO A 58 -5.35 2.64 22.23
C PRO A 58 -4.47 1.38 22.15
N GLY A 59 -3.15 1.58 22.14
CA GLY A 59 -2.16 0.50 22.00
C GLY A 59 -1.81 0.11 20.56
N SER A 60 -2.48 0.67 19.54
CA SER A 60 -2.02 0.53 18.16
C SER A 60 -0.73 1.32 17.97
N GLU A 61 0.21 0.75 17.22
CA GLU A 61 1.41 1.47 16.80
C GLU A 61 1.13 2.17 15.47
N GLY A 62 1.51 3.42 15.33
CA GLY A 62 1.59 4.05 14.03
C GLY A 62 0.98 5.43 13.89
N PHE A 63 -0.19 5.71 14.47
CA PHE A 63 -0.81 7.03 14.37
C PHE A 63 -1.13 7.60 15.75
N THR A 64 -0.82 8.89 15.94
CA THR A 64 -1.19 9.59 17.16
C THR A 64 -2.67 9.98 17.15
N GLY A 65 -3.24 10.30 18.31
CA GLY A 65 -4.64 10.69 18.44
C GLY A 65 -5.08 11.84 17.52
N ASP A 66 -4.14 12.69 17.09
CA ASP A 66 -4.43 13.77 16.14
C ASP A 66 -4.84 13.29 14.75
N LEU A 67 -4.47 12.05 14.38
CA LEU A 67 -4.88 11.40 13.13
C LEU A 67 -6.22 10.66 13.23
N ALA A 68 -6.85 10.65 14.40
CA ALA A 68 -8.18 10.08 14.59
C ALA A 68 -9.30 10.93 13.95
N ALA A 69 -9.03 12.19 13.64
CA ALA A 69 -9.98 13.01 12.87
C ALA A 69 -10.12 12.46 11.45
N LEU A 70 -11.36 12.35 10.96
CA LEU A 70 -11.61 12.02 9.57
C LEU A 70 -11.05 13.12 8.67
N GLY A 71 -10.34 12.71 7.62
CA GLY A 71 -9.80 13.61 6.61
C GLY A 71 -10.80 13.91 5.49
N GLU A 72 -10.41 14.81 4.62
CA GLU A 72 -10.98 14.96 3.28
C GLU A 72 -10.13 14.14 2.32
N TRP A 73 -10.75 13.29 1.50
CA TRP A 73 -10.06 12.35 0.65
C TRP A 73 -10.33 12.59 -0.82
N ASP A 74 -9.24 12.78 -1.57
CA ASP A 74 -9.26 12.84 -3.01
C ASP A 74 -8.50 11.67 -3.63
N TYR A 75 -8.88 11.34 -4.86
CA TYR A 75 -8.28 10.24 -5.62
C TYR A 75 -8.02 10.69 -7.05
N MET A 76 -6.82 10.42 -7.53
CA MET A 76 -6.40 10.82 -8.87
C MET A 76 -5.72 9.66 -9.60
N GLU A 77 -6.04 9.50 -10.88
CA GLU A 77 -5.27 8.64 -11.78
C GLU A 77 -3.94 9.32 -12.13
N THR A 78 -2.86 8.57 -12.13
CA THR A 78 -1.52 9.02 -12.49
C THR A 78 -0.98 8.19 -13.65
N THR A 79 0.16 8.55 -14.21
CA THR A 79 0.84 7.75 -15.24
C THR A 79 1.26 6.37 -14.72
N ALA A 80 1.52 6.23 -13.42
CA ALA A 80 1.92 4.96 -12.81
C ALA A 80 0.74 4.13 -12.29
N GLY A 81 -0.42 4.74 -12.06
CA GLY A 81 -1.57 4.09 -11.45
C GLY A 81 -2.54 5.09 -10.85
N MET A 82 -2.65 5.13 -9.54
CA MET A 82 -3.47 6.11 -8.83
C MET A 82 -2.83 6.52 -7.51
N VAL A 83 -3.24 7.67 -7.02
CA VAL A 83 -2.95 8.13 -5.67
C VAL A 83 -4.24 8.41 -4.90
N TYR A 84 -4.21 8.22 -3.59
CA TYR A 84 -5.11 8.93 -2.71
C TYR A 84 -4.39 10.11 -2.04
N ILE A 85 -5.14 11.16 -1.75
CA ILE A 85 -4.71 12.34 -1.03
C ILE A 85 -5.60 12.47 0.20
N ASP A 86 -5.00 12.36 1.38
CA ASP A 86 -5.69 12.48 2.67
C ASP A 86 -5.29 13.82 3.31
N THR A 87 -6.24 14.71 3.45
CA THR A 87 -6.03 16.05 3.99
C THR A 87 -6.72 16.18 5.35
N ARG A 88 -5.97 16.51 6.38
CA ARG A 88 -6.47 16.63 7.76
C ARG A 88 -6.05 17.95 8.39
N ARG A 89 -6.96 18.56 9.12
CA ARG A 89 -6.65 19.74 9.93
C ARG A 89 -6.10 19.30 11.29
N GLN A 90 -4.95 19.84 11.65
CA GLN A 90 -4.31 19.63 12.94
C GLN A 90 -4.06 21.00 13.60
N GLY A 91 -5.04 21.51 14.36
CA GLY A 91 -4.99 22.84 14.94
C GLY A 91 -4.93 23.92 13.85
N ASP A 92 -3.82 24.66 13.80
CA ASP A 92 -3.53 25.71 12.82
C ASP A 92 -2.84 25.20 11.54
N LYS A 93 -2.54 23.89 11.47
CA LYS A 93 -1.84 23.26 10.35
C LYS A 93 -2.78 22.37 9.54
N VAL A 94 -2.36 22.12 8.32
CA VAL A 94 -2.96 21.11 7.45
C VAL A 94 -1.90 20.04 7.18
N TRP A 95 -2.25 18.81 7.50
CA TRP A 95 -1.45 17.65 7.16
C TRP A 95 -2.00 17.00 5.89
N VAL A 96 -1.13 16.72 4.96
CA VAL A 96 -1.47 16.12 3.66
C VAL A 96 -0.65 14.86 3.46
N ARG A 97 -1.33 13.73 3.27
CA ARG A 97 -0.72 12.45 2.98
C ARG A 97 -1.08 11.99 1.58
N VAL A 98 -0.09 11.61 0.80
CA VAL A 98 -0.29 11.05 -0.55
C VAL A 98 0.30 9.65 -0.58
N ALA A 99 -0.45 8.67 -1.07
CA ALA A 99 0.05 7.32 -1.25
C ALA A 99 -0.27 6.78 -2.65
N ASP A 100 0.74 6.14 -3.27
CA ASP A 100 0.61 5.54 -4.58
C ASP A 100 0.15 4.09 -4.50
N PHE A 101 -0.75 3.77 -5.41
CA PHE A 101 -1.02 2.41 -5.84
C PHE A 101 -0.64 2.26 -7.32
N ILE A 102 0.22 1.29 -7.62
CA ILE A 102 0.69 0.97 -8.95
C ILE A 102 0.18 -0.42 -9.33
N PRO A 103 -0.75 -0.51 -10.32
CA PRO A 103 -1.30 -1.79 -10.74
C PRO A 103 -0.21 -2.77 -11.22
N PRO A 104 -0.43 -4.09 -11.04
CA PRO A 104 -1.62 -4.66 -10.43
C PRO A 104 -1.57 -4.73 -8.90
N ASN A 105 -0.40 -4.69 -8.25
CA ASN A 105 -0.27 -5.12 -6.87
C ASN A 105 0.81 -4.41 -6.06
N ILE A 106 1.30 -3.25 -6.52
CA ILE A 106 2.33 -2.47 -5.82
C ILE A 106 1.67 -1.31 -5.09
N HIS A 107 2.16 -1.00 -3.90
CA HIS A 107 1.87 0.26 -3.24
C HIS A 107 3.09 0.79 -2.49
N GLN A 108 3.12 2.10 -2.30
CA GLN A 108 4.13 2.79 -1.52
C GLN A 108 3.50 3.37 -0.27
N PHE A 109 4.18 3.16 0.85
CA PHE A 109 3.77 3.72 2.13
C PHE A 109 4.50 5.03 2.37
N PRO A 110 3.77 6.14 2.50
CA PRO A 110 4.32 7.37 3.07
C PRO A 110 4.86 7.13 4.47
N PRO A 111 5.78 7.96 4.97
CA PRO A 111 6.23 7.85 6.35
C PRO A 111 5.04 8.04 7.31
N ASN A 112 5.05 7.32 8.43
CA ASN A 112 4.20 7.69 9.55
C ASN A 112 4.95 8.79 10.29
N THR A 113 4.44 10.01 10.24
CA THR A 113 4.95 11.21 10.90
C THR A 113 6.28 11.02 11.64
N ASP A 114 7.38 10.93 10.89
CA ASP A 114 8.72 11.00 11.48
C ASP A 114 9.00 12.48 11.78
N PRO A 115 9.14 12.88 13.06
CA PRO A 115 9.51 14.24 13.39
C PRO A 115 10.80 14.73 12.71
N LEU A 116 11.66 13.79 12.29
CA LEU A 116 12.86 14.07 11.53
C LEU A 116 12.55 14.39 10.06
N ALA A 117 11.59 13.70 9.47
CA ALA A 117 11.12 13.96 8.11
C ALA A 117 10.48 15.35 8.01
N LEU A 118 9.73 15.78 9.01
CA LEU A 118 9.20 17.15 9.11
C LEU A 118 10.30 18.23 9.16
N ARG A 119 11.49 17.86 9.64
CA ARG A 119 12.65 18.78 9.71
C ARG A 119 13.43 18.86 8.41
N THR A 120 13.44 17.84 7.60
CA THR A 120 14.26 17.74 6.38
C THR A 120 13.50 18.07 5.11
N GLY A 121 12.18 18.17 5.17
CA GLY A 121 11.33 18.44 4.00
C GLY A 121 11.31 17.33 2.94
N ILE A 122 11.88 16.15 3.25
CA ILE A 122 11.95 15.00 2.34
C ILE A 122 11.07 13.87 2.90
N ASN A 123 9.80 13.91 2.56
CA ASN A 123 8.80 12.93 3.03
C ASN A 123 8.52 11.88 1.95
N ARG A 124 9.56 11.26 1.43
CA ARG A 124 9.43 10.21 0.41
C ARG A 124 9.01 8.87 1.06
N PRO A 125 8.38 7.94 0.31
CA PRO A 125 7.88 6.68 0.87
C PRO A 125 8.96 5.92 1.66
N THR A 126 8.59 5.37 2.79
CA THR A 126 9.48 4.56 3.63
C THR A 126 9.45 3.09 3.26
N ALA A 127 8.47 2.64 2.50
CA ALA A 127 8.38 1.27 2.04
C ALA A 127 7.66 1.15 0.71
N THR A 128 8.07 0.14 -0.07
CA THR A 128 7.37 -0.33 -1.26
C THR A 128 7.03 -1.79 -1.07
N ARG A 129 5.79 -2.19 -1.34
CA ARG A 129 5.31 -3.56 -1.13
C ARG A 129 4.50 -4.08 -2.29
N TRP A 130 4.64 -5.39 -2.50
CA TRP A 130 3.86 -6.19 -3.44
C TRP A 130 2.97 -7.13 -2.64
N ALA A 131 1.69 -7.21 -3.01
CA ALA A 131 0.82 -8.29 -2.59
C ALA A 131 0.75 -9.31 -3.72
N VAL A 132 1.44 -10.43 -3.54
CA VAL A 132 1.55 -11.47 -4.56
C VAL A 132 0.53 -12.56 -4.23
N PRO A 133 -0.44 -12.85 -5.12
CA PRO A 133 -1.38 -13.94 -4.90
C PRO A 133 -0.64 -15.28 -4.84
N VAL A 134 -0.89 -16.06 -3.81
CA VAL A 134 -0.47 -17.47 -3.72
C VAL A 134 -1.60 -18.36 -4.22
N ASP A 135 -2.81 -18.08 -3.75
CA ASP A 135 -4.08 -18.65 -4.18
C ASP A 135 -5.22 -17.64 -3.86
N ASP A 136 -6.47 -18.05 -3.98
CA ASP A 136 -7.64 -17.19 -3.76
C ASP A 136 -7.76 -16.67 -2.31
N THR A 137 -7.14 -17.35 -1.36
CA THR A 137 -7.26 -17.08 0.08
C THR A 137 -5.93 -16.77 0.77
N HIS A 138 -4.82 -16.76 0.03
CA HIS A 138 -3.50 -16.48 0.58
C HIS A 138 -2.74 -15.48 -0.27
N THR A 139 -2.11 -14.53 0.39
CA THR A 139 -1.29 -13.49 -0.22
C THR A 139 0.10 -13.51 0.40
N MET A 140 1.13 -13.58 -0.42
CA MET A 140 2.50 -13.29 0.00
C MET A 140 2.76 -11.79 -0.09
N GLN A 141 3.12 -11.19 1.03
CA GLN A 141 3.59 -9.83 1.07
C GLN A 141 5.11 -9.79 1.03
N ILE A 142 5.67 -9.14 0.03
CA ILE A 142 7.12 -8.92 -0.13
C ILE A 142 7.39 -7.45 -0.36
N GLY A 143 8.61 -7.02 -0.13
CA GLY A 143 8.99 -5.63 -0.40
C GLY A 143 10.30 -5.23 0.26
N PHE A 144 10.49 -3.94 0.32
CA PHE A 144 11.63 -3.35 1.00
C PHE A 144 11.22 -2.09 1.77
N SER A 145 12.03 -1.76 2.77
CA SER A 145 11.97 -0.48 3.46
C SER A 145 13.12 0.39 2.98
N ARG A 146 12.89 1.69 2.94
CA ARG A 146 13.91 2.70 2.72
C ARG A 146 14.29 3.34 4.05
N ALA A 147 15.58 3.43 4.30
CA ALA A 147 16.11 4.07 5.49
C ALA A 147 17.35 4.89 5.14
N PRO A 148 17.71 5.90 5.93
CA PRO A 148 18.99 6.57 5.80
C PRO A 148 20.14 5.55 5.79
N GLU A 149 21.17 5.81 4.99
CA GLU A 149 22.37 4.98 4.94
C GLU A 149 22.98 4.82 6.33
N GLY A 150 23.45 3.60 6.64
CA GLY A 150 24.06 3.27 7.93
C GLY A 150 23.06 3.11 9.09
N ARG A 151 21.76 3.37 8.89
CA ARG A 151 20.74 3.12 9.90
C ARG A 151 20.30 1.65 9.85
N GLU A 152 20.33 0.99 10.99
CA GLU A 152 19.75 -0.36 11.12
C GLU A 152 18.23 -0.30 10.98
N VAL A 153 17.68 -1.19 10.16
CA VAL A 153 16.24 -1.31 9.94
C VAL A 153 15.74 -2.59 10.59
N ARG A 154 14.75 -2.47 11.46
CA ARG A 154 14.07 -3.64 12.03
C ARG A 154 13.34 -4.37 10.90
N THR A 155 13.71 -5.63 10.67
CA THR A 155 13.20 -6.41 9.52
C THR A 155 12.09 -7.38 9.88
N GLY A 156 11.69 -7.49 11.15
CA GLY A 156 10.59 -8.37 11.58
C GLY A 156 9.23 -7.96 10.99
N ALA A 157 8.24 -8.85 11.10
CA ALA A 157 6.84 -8.48 10.92
C ALA A 157 6.52 -7.44 12.00
N GLY A 158 6.44 -6.17 11.61
CA GLY A 158 6.19 -5.07 12.54
C GLY A 158 4.69 -4.90 12.81
N PHE A 159 4.38 -4.21 13.90
CA PHE A 159 3.04 -3.67 14.15
C PHE A 159 1.92 -4.70 14.32
N GLY A 160 2.23 -5.87 14.89
CA GLY A 160 1.20 -6.90 15.12
C GLY A 160 0.54 -7.41 13.83
N GLN A 161 1.21 -7.31 12.70
CA GLN A 161 0.70 -7.73 11.39
C GLN A 161 0.92 -9.23 11.14
N ASP A 162 0.89 -10.03 12.18
CA ASP A 162 0.98 -11.48 12.13
C ASP A 162 -0.07 -12.16 13.02
N GLY A 163 -0.34 -13.42 12.75
CA GLY A 163 -1.31 -14.21 13.49
C GLY A 163 -0.81 -14.81 14.82
N ASN A 164 0.41 -14.47 15.25
CA ASN A 164 1.06 -15.15 16.39
C ASN A 164 0.63 -14.56 17.75
N ARG A 165 -0.05 -13.43 17.77
CA ARG A 165 -0.58 -12.84 19.00
C ARG A 165 -1.78 -13.63 19.53
N PRO A 166 -1.97 -13.70 20.88
CA PRO A 166 -3.16 -14.29 21.46
C PRO A 166 -4.46 -13.69 20.91
N TYR A 167 -5.50 -14.51 20.78
CA TYR A 167 -6.78 -14.08 20.23
C TYR A 167 -7.35 -12.87 20.95
N GLU A 168 -7.34 -12.85 22.28
CA GLU A 168 -7.87 -11.75 23.10
C GLU A 168 -7.11 -10.44 22.88
N GLU A 169 -5.80 -10.51 22.65
CA GLU A 169 -4.99 -9.35 22.33
C GLU A 169 -5.36 -8.81 20.95
N ARG A 170 -5.46 -9.69 19.95
CA ARG A 170 -5.87 -9.34 18.59
C ARG A 170 -7.27 -8.72 18.53
N GLN A 171 -8.18 -9.10 19.41
CA GLN A 171 -9.51 -8.48 19.51
C GLN A 171 -9.48 -7.10 20.17
N ARG A 172 -8.55 -6.85 21.09
CA ARG A 172 -8.43 -5.54 21.77
C ARG A 172 -7.69 -4.51 20.96
N VAL A 173 -6.66 -4.96 20.24
CA VAL A 173 -5.78 -4.11 19.41
C VAL A 173 -5.59 -4.79 18.05
N PRO A 174 -6.64 -4.84 17.22
CA PRO A 174 -6.54 -5.42 15.89
C PRO A 174 -5.63 -4.58 15.01
N GLY A 175 -4.92 -5.25 14.09
CA GLY A 175 -4.20 -4.62 12.99
C GLY A 175 -4.85 -4.94 11.64
N ASP A 176 -4.23 -4.48 10.56
CA ASP A 176 -4.67 -4.78 9.18
C ASP A 176 -4.81 -6.28 8.93
N TYR A 177 -3.87 -7.07 9.46
CA TYR A 177 -3.93 -8.53 9.39
C TYR A 177 -5.26 -9.06 9.96
N ASP A 178 -5.62 -8.62 11.16
CA ASP A 178 -6.82 -9.12 11.84
C ASP A 178 -8.09 -8.68 11.12
N ALA A 179 -8.15 -7.42 10.69
CA ALA A 179 -9.28 -6.87 9.96
C ALA A 179 -9.51 -7.62 8.64
N GLN A 180 -8.48 -7.79 7.83
CA GLN A 180 -8.60 -8.41 6.51
C GLN A 180 -8.84 -9.92 6.59
N MET A 181 -8.16 -10.63 7.48
CA MET A 181 -8.35 -12.06 7.66
C MET A 181 -9.74 -12.41 8.17
N SER A 182 -10.38 -11.54 8.95
CA SER A 182 -11.71 -11.78 9.51
C SER A 182 -12.85 -11.65 8.51
N ILE A 183 -12.63 -11.02 7.38
CA ILE A 183 -13.65 -10.82 6.34
C ILE A 183 -13.96 -12.16 5.66
N HIS A 184 -15.11 -12.75 5.99
CA HIS A 184 -15.62 -13.97 5.36
C HIS A 184 -14.58 -15.10 5.19
N GLY A 185 -13.68 -15.27 6.17
CA GLY A 185 -12.63 -16.28 6.10
C GLY A 185 -11.51 -15.93 5.11
N GLY A 186 -11.21 -14.66 4.95
CA GLY A 186 -10.09 -14.17 4.15
C GLY A 186 -10.43 -13.82 2.69
N MET A 187 -11.71 -13.88 2.30
CA MET A 187 -12.13 -13.52 0.94
C MET A 187 -13.44 -12.70 0.96
N ALA A 188 -13.34 -11.40 0.67
CA ALA A 188 -14.49 -10.51 0.62
C ALA A 188 -15.51 -10.96 -0.45
N ARG A 189 -16.79 -10.86 -0.10
CA ARG A 189 -17.89 -11.14 -1.03
C ARG A 189 -18.48 -9.83 -1.51
N HIS A 190 -18.13 -9.40 -2.71
CA HIS A 190 -18.55 -8.12 -3.28
C HIS A 190 -20.09 -7.95 -3.33
N SER A 191 -20.84 -9.06 -3.42
CA SER A 191 -22.30 -9.02 -3.39
C SER A 191 -22.92 -8.65 -2.03
N LEU A 192 -22.13 -8.65 -0.97
CA LEU A 192 -22.52 -8.31 0.40
C LEU A 192 -22.00 -6.95 0.84
N GLU A 193 -21.28 -6.25 -0.02
CA GLU A 193 -20.70 -4.94 0.28
C GLU A 193 -21.70 -3.81 0.12
N HIS A 194 -21.54 -2.78 0.92
CA HIS A 194 -22.31 -1.54 0.86
C HIS A 194 -21.34 -0.37 0.70
N LEU A 195 -20.82 -0.18 -0.52
CA LEU A 195 -19.86 0.88 -0.82
C LEU A 195 -20.49 2.26 -0.62
N ALA A 196 -19.76 3.13 0.04
CA ALA A 196 -20.11 4.52 0.29
C ALA A 196 -19.16 5.48 -0.46
N SER A 197 -19.34 6.79 -0.28
CA SER A 197 -18.45 7.79 -0.87
C SER A 197 -17.01 7.68 -0.40
N THR A 198 -16.78 7.15 0.79
CA THR A 198 -15.46 6.86 1.36
C THR A 198 -14.72 5.77 0.60
N ASP A 199 -15.44 4.87 -0.09
CA ASP A 199 -14.88 3.73 -0.82
C ASP A 199 -14.55 4.05 -2.29
N ARG A 200 -14.54 5.34 -2.64
CA ARG A 200 -14.24 5.79 -4.00
C ARG A 200 -12.89 5.29 -4.51
N GLY A 201 -11.86 5.26 -3.64
CA GLY A 201 -10.54 4.72 -3.96
C GLY A 201 -10.58 3.23 -4.29
N VAL A 202 -11.31 2.44 -3.49
CA VAL A 202 -11.54 1.01 -3.73
C VAL A 202 -12.22 0.78 -5.08
N SER A 203 -13.27 1.57 -5.38
CA SER A 203 -13.98 1.49 -6.66
C SER A 203 -13.06 1.84 -7.84
N MET A 204 -12.20 2.84 -7.70
CA MET A 204 -11.24 3.25 -8.72
C MET A 204 -10.18 2.17 -8.96
N LEU A 205 -9.60 1.60 -7.91
CA LEU A 205 -8.66 0.48 -7.98
C LEU A 205 -9.28 -0.71 -8.72
N ARG A 206 -10.49 -1.13 -8.32
CA ARG A 206 -11.20 -2.25 -8.96
C ARG A 206 -11.43 -2.02 -10.46
N ASN A 207 -11.75 -0.80 -10.85
CA ASN A 207 -11.91 -0.46 -12.26
C ASN A 207 -10.58 -0.55 -13.02
N MET A 208 -9.48 -0.07 -12.45
CA MET A 208 -8.15 -0.20 -13.05
C MET A 208 -7.76 -1.66 -13.27
N ILE A 209 -7.98 -2.52 -12.26
CA ILE A 209 -7.73 -3.97 -12.39
C ILE A 209 -8.61 -4.59 -13.49
N ARG A 210 -9.91 -4.26 -13.53
CA ARG A 210 -10.82 -4.78 -14.57
C ARG A 210 -10.40 -4.32 -15.97
N TRP A 211 -9.94 -3.09 -16.15
CA TRP A 211 -9.41 -2.60 -17.43
C TRP A 211 -8.14 -3.35 -17.82
N GLY A 212 -7.23 -3.58 -16.87
CA GLY A 212 -6.03 -4.38 -17.11
C GLY A 212 -6.35 -5.80 -17.55
N ILE A 213 -7.29 -6.48 -16.87
CA ILE A 213 -7.75 -7.82 -17.25
C ILE A 213 -8.32 -7.83 -18.68
N ARG A 214 -9.17 -6.87 -19.03
CA ARG A 214 -9.76 -6.77 -20.36
C ARG A 214 -8.70 -6.51 -21.44
N ALA A 215 -7.72 -5.66 -21.16
CA ALA A 215 -6.61 -5.42 -22.08
C ALA A 215 -5.85 -6.71 -22.39
N VAL A 216 -5.45 -7.45 -21.36
CA VAL A 216 -4.77 -8.74 -21.53
C VAL A 216 -5.63 -9.74 -22.30
N GLN A 217 -6.93 -9.84 -22.01
CA GLN A 217 -7.87 -10.71 -22.74
C GLN A 217 -8.00 -10.34 -24.23
N GLN A 218 -7.77 -9.08 -24.58
CA GLN A 218 -7.76 -8.56 -25.94
C GLN A 218 -6.38 -8.61 -26.61
N GLY A 219 -5.36 -9.14 -25.94
CA GLY A 219 -3.99 -9.21 -26.43
C GLY A 219 -3.28 -7.85 -26.48
N THR A 220 -3.72 -6.89 -25.66
CA THR A 220 -3.11 -5.56 -25.54
C THR A 220 -2.52 -5.36 -24.14
N ASP A 221 -1.57 -4.44 -24.03
CA ASP A 221 -0.97 -4.13 -22.74
C ASP A 221 -1.93 -3.35 -21.84
N PRO A 222 -1.95 -3.68 -20.54
CA PRO A 222 -2.64 -2.85 -19.56
C PRO A 222 -2.08 -1.43 -19.53
N ARG A 223 -2.92 -0.46 -19.21
CA ARG A 223 -2.47 0.89 -18.86
C ARG A 223 -1.45 0.82 -17.72
N HIS A 224 -0.56 1.79 -17.65
CA HIS A 224 0.48 1.89 -16.61
C HIS A 224 1.57 0.81 -16.71
N ASN A 225 1.59 0.02 -17.79
CA ASN A 225 2.66 -0.92 -18.06
C ASN A 225 3.79 -0.21 -18.84
N SER A 226 4.97 -0.09 -18.25
CA SER A 226 6.12 0.51 -18.93
C SER A 226 6.93 -0.58 -19.65
N HIS A 227 7.00 -0.49 -20.98
CA HIS A 227 7.86 -1.35 -21.79
C HIS A 227 9.15 -0.65 -22.21
N GLN A 228 9.36 0.59 -21.82
CA GLN A 228 10.55 1.37 -22.23
C GLN A 228 11.71 1.08 -21.28
N ALA A 229 12.81 0.59 -21.84
CA ALA A 229 14.04 0.36 -21.10
C ALA A 229 14.57 1.66 -20.48
N GLY A 230 14.87 1.61 -19.17
CA GLY A 230 15.44 2.76 -18.46
C GLY A 230 14.44 3.85 -18.09
N GLN A 231 13.15 3.67 -18.36
CA GLN A 231 12.14 4.62 -17.89
C GLN A 231 12.00 4.55 -16.38
N ILE A 232 12.19 5.69 -15.71
CA ILE A 232 11.93 5.85 -14.28
C ILE A 232 10.46 6.25 -14.10
N ILE A 233 9.75 5.50 -13.29
CA ILE A 233 8.35 5.76 -12.94
C ILE A 233 8.33 6.76 -11.79
N SER A 234 7.78 7.94 -12.05
CA SER A 234 7.58 8.95 -11.00
C SER A 234 6.44 8.56 -10.08
N THR A 235 6.66 8.70 -8.79
CA THR A 235 5.71 8.42 -7.73
C THR A 235 5.48 9.66 -6.86
N TYR A 236 4.35 9.70 -6.17
CA TYR A 236 3.87 10.88 -5.45
C TYR A 236 3.74 10.66 -3.93
N SER A 237 3.99 9.44 -3.45
CA SER A 237 3.85 9.12 -2.02
C SER A 237 4.73 10.01 -1.15
N GLN A 238 4.08 10.74 -0.23
CA GLN A 238 4.71 11.67 0.71
C GLN A 238 3.72 12.07 1.82
N ASP A 239 4.23 12.69 2.86
CA ASP A 239 3.47 13.40 3.89
C ASP A 239 3.83 14.87 3.90
#